data_cea1e556c09f8d5f482a3a2443f82609
#
_entry.id   cea1e556c09f8d5f482a3a2443f82609
#
_cell.length_a   1.000
_cell.length_b   1.000
_cell.length_c   1.000
_cell.angle_alpha   90.00
_cell.angle_beta   90.00
_cell.angle_gamma   90.00
#
_symmetry.space_group_name_H-M   'P 1'
#
loop_
_entity.id
_entity.type
_entity.pdbx_description
1 polymer ?
#
loop_
_entity_poly.entity_id
_entity_poly.type
_entity_poly.pdbx_seq_one_letter_code
_entity_poly.pdbx_strand_id
1 'polypeptide(L)'
;MRVIGITGPTGAGKTTVLQALESLGGVLIDADAVYHDLTRSSQAMQAELVARFGPVYDGNELDRKKLGAVVFQDENALADLNRITHKYIARETQRRIEAAKAAGATAVGIDAIGLLESQLVDFCDCTLAVTAPEELRVKRIMARDGISEDYARLRVSAQKPSAWFQAHCDYTIESTEADTVETTGARAKALFEEILEVNKTMEENKKTPAQQKRDALFFSPTNGYDRLADGEEQAIQDYCAGYKTFLDEGKIERECVTYTIAQAEAAGFRPLVRGEKLQAGDKVYYNNRGKSVMLAVIGQESLAQGAVIGAAHIDSPRLDLKQNPL
;
A
#
# COMPACT_ATOMS: atom_id res chain seq x y z
N MET A 1 -6.98 -14.25 5.74
CA MET A 1 -5.57 -14.41 5.29
C MET A 1 -4.66 -13.65 6.24
N ARG A 2 -3.54 -14.22 6.67
CA ARG A 2 -2.54 -13.51 7.50
C ARG A 2 -1.31 -13.13 6.68
N VAL A 3 -0.73 -11.98 7.01
CA VAL A 3 0.58 -11.55 6.50
C VAL A 3 1.62 -11.73 7.61
N ILE A 4 2.60 -12.59 7.37
CA ILE A 4 3.62 -12.97 8.34
C ILE A 4 4.97 -12.45 7.86
N GLY A 5 5.57 -11.54 8.61
CA GLY A 5 6.92 -11.06 8.32
C GLY A 5 7.95 -12.07 8.82
N ILE A 6 8.79 -12.58 7.93
CA ILE A 6 9.82 -13.59 8.27
C ILE A 6 11.18 -12.95 8.09
N THR A 7 11.92 -12.85 9.16
CA THR A 7 13.24 -12.22 9.19
C THR A 7 14.26 -13.05 9.95
N GLY A 8 15.48 -12.60 9.96
CA GLY A 8 16.58 -13.24 10.66
C GLY A 8 17.89 -13.17 9.87
N PRO A 9 19.00 -13.37 10.55
CA PRO A 9 20.31 -13.19 9.95
C PRO A 9 20.65 -14.27 8.92
N THR A 10 21.58 -13.97 8.03
CA THR A 10 22.08 -14.91 7.01
C THR A 10 22.60 -16.20 7.65
N GLY A 11 22.29 -17.35 7.06
CA GLY A 11 22.70 -18.67 7.57
C GLY A 11 21.81 -19.24 8.66
N ALA A 12 20.74 -18.52 9.09
CA ALA A 12 19.83 -18.97 10.14
C ALA A 12 18.89 -20.12 9.71
N GLY A 13 18.68 -20.33 8.41
CA GLY A 13 17.79 -21.39 7.91
C GLY A 13 16.41 -20.92 7.49
N LYS A 14 16.24 -19.63 7.15
CA LYS A 14 14.95 -19.05 6.69
C LYS A 14 14.28 -19.83 5.55
N THR A 15 15.05 -20.31 4.59
CA THR A 15 14.51 -21.04 3.43
C THR A 15 13.66 -22.24 3.85
N THR A 16 14.10 -23.00 4.85
CA THR A 16 13.31 -24.15 5.36
C THR A 16 12.00 -23.71 6.00
N VAL A 17 12.02 -22.59 6.72
CA VAL A 17 10.81 -22.02 7.35
C VAL A 17 9.86 -21.49 6.29
N LEU A 18 10.36 -20.81 5.26
CA LEU A 18 9.55 -20.32 4.13
C LEU A 18 8.87 -21.47 3.38
N GLN A 19 9.59 -22.56 3.09
CA GLN A 19 9.04 -23.75 2.46
C GLN A 19 7.93 -24.41 3.30
N ALA A 20 8.03 -24.37 4.62
CA ALA A 20 6.98 -24.85 5.50
C ALA A 20 5.68 -24.04 5.33
N LEU A 21 5.77 -22.70 5.21
CA LEU A 21 4.61 -21.84 4.96
C LEU A 21 3.99 -22.11 3.58
N GLU A 22 4.81 -22.28 2.54
CA GLU A 22 4.32 -22.66 1.19
C GLU A 22 3.56 -23.99 1.22
N SER A 23 4.06 -24.97 1.97
CA SER A 23 3.39 -26.29 2.09
C SER A 23 1.99 -26.21 2.72
N LEU A 24 1.68 -25.14 3.42
CA LEU A 24 0.38 -24.83 3.99
C LEU A 24 -0.50 -23.93 3.08
N GLY A 25 -0.08 -23.72 1.83
CA GLY A 25 -0.79 -22.87 0.88
C GLY A 25 -0.51 -21.38 1.05
N GLY A 26 0.58 -21.02 1.74
CA GLY A 26 1.06 -19.64 1.86
C GLY A 26 1.76 -19.18 0.58
N VAL A 27 1.66 -17.90 0.28
CA VAL A 27 2.38 -17.21 -0.81
C VAL A 27 3.57 -16.48 -0.24
N LEU A 28 4.74 -16.62 -0.86
CA LEU A 28 5.97 -15.95 -0.42
C LEU A 28 6.24 -14.69 -1.26
N ILE A 29 6.64 -13.64 -0.57
CA ILE A 29 7.12 -12.39 -1.16
C ILE A 29 8.54 -12.16 -0.65
N ASP A 30 9.51 -12.41 -1.50
CA ASP A 30 10.93 -12.12 -1.24
C ASP A 30 11.20 -10.66 -1.59
N ALA A 31 11.52 -9.84 -0.60
CA ALA A 31 11.75 -8.41 -0.76
C ALA A 31 13.02 -8.12 -1.59
N ASP A 32 14.03 -8.99 -1.53
CA ASP A 32 15.24 -8.85 -2.35
C ASP A 32 14.92 -9.15 -3.81
N ALA A 33 14.12 -10.17 -4.09
CA ALA A 33 13.63 -10.46 -5.45
C ALA A 33 12.76 -9.33 -5.98
N VAL A 34 11.86 -8.77 -5.16
CA VAL A 34 11.04 -7.59 -5.52
C VAL A 34 11.94 -6.42 -5.90
N TYR A 35 12.97 -6.12 -5.11
CA TYR A 35 13.94 -5.07 -5.44
C TYR A 35 14.62 -5.32 -6.79
N HIS A 36 15.09 -6.56 -7.05
CA HIS A 36 15.73 -6.91 -8.32
C HIS A 36 14.79 -6.79 -9.51
N ASP A 37 13.54 -7.23 -9.37
CA ASP A 37 12.53 -7.07 -10.41
C ASP A 37 12.29 -5.57 -10.72
N LEU A 38 12.13 -4.76 -9.69
CA LEU A 38 11.85 -3.33 -9.82
C LEU A 38 13.03 -2.56 -10.43
N THR A 39 14.28 -2.92 -10.10
CA THR A 39 15.45 -2.26 -10.71
C THR A 39 15.49 -2.46 -12.23
N ARG A 40 14.92 -3.54 -12.75
CA ARG A 40 14.89 -3.86 -14.18
C ARG A 40 13.62 -3.39 -14.89
N SER A 41 12.48 -3.38 -14.20
CA SER A 41 11.16 -3.20 -14.81
C SER A 41 10.50 -1.85 -14.52
N SER A 42 10.83 -1.19 -13.40
CA SER A 42 10.17 0.04 -12.98
C SER A 42 10.84 1.28 -13.58
N GLN A 43 10.32 1.76 -14.71
CA GLN A 43 10.82 3.00 -15.34
C GLN A 43 10.80 4.20 -14.38
N ALA A 44 9.77 4.31 -13.54
CA ALA A 44 9.66 5.39 -12.56
C ALA A 44 10.77 5.32 -11.50
N MET A 45 11.09 4.13 -10.98
CA MET A 45 12.19 3.94 -10.04
C MET A 45 13.55 4.21 -10.70
N GLN A 46 13.75 3.72 -11.92
CA GLN A 46 14.98 3.97 -12.69
C GLN A 46 15.20 5.47 -12.90
N ALA A 47 14.15 6.21 -13.30
CA ALA A 47 14.23 7.65 -13.50
C ALA A 47 14.61 8.41 -12.21
N GLU A 48 14.04 8.05 -11.06
CA GLU A 48 14.40 8.67 -9.77
C GLU A 48 15.85 8.33 -9.36
N LEU A 49 16.29 7.10 -9.59
CA LEU A 49 17.68 6.72 -9.31
C LEU A 49 18.68 7.45 -10.20
N VAL A 50 18.38 7.58 -11.50
CA VAL A 50 19.23 8.34 -12.43
C VAL A 50 19.23 9.84 -12.09
N ALA A 51 18.09 10.41 -11.74
CA ALA A 51 18.00 11.82 -11.33
C ALA A 51 18.84 12.14 -10.09
N ARG A 52 18.93 11.19 -9.14
CA ARG A 52 19.69 11.40 -7.89
C ARG A 52 21.16 11.00 -7.99
N PHE A 53 21.48 9.93 -8.70
CA PHE A 53 22.81 9.31 -8.68
C PHE A 53 23.56 9.41 -10.03
N GLY A 54 22.95 10.03 -11.05
CA GLY A 54 23.51 10.11 -12.40
C GLY A 54 23.36 8.81 -13.19
N PRO A 55 24.17 8.56 -14.22
CA PRO A 55 24.01 7.43 -15.15
C PRO A 55 24.46 6.11 -14.52
N VAL A 56 23.68 5.62 -13.57
CA VAL A 56 23.93 4.37 -12.83
C VAL A 56 23.33 3.14 -13.51
N TYR A 57 22.79 3.26 -14.72
CA TYR A 57 22.27 2.17 -15.52
C TYR A 57 23.07 1.95 -16.78
N ASP A 58 23.18 0.69 -17.19
CA ASP A 58 23.64 0.27 -18.52
C ASP A 58 22.48 -0.45 -19.22
N GLY A 59 21.81 0.23 -20.15
CA GLY A 59 20.50 -0.19 -20.63
C GLY A 59 19.48 -0.28 -19.50
N ASN A 60 18.91 -1.46 -19.28
CA ASN A 60 17.96 -1.73 -18.20
C ASN A 60 18.61 -2.35 -16.95
N GLU A 61 19.91 -2.52 -16.92
CA GLU A 61 20.62 -3.12 -15.79
C GLU A 61 21.28 -2.07 -14.91
N LEU A 62 21.03 -2.16 -13.61
CA LEU A 62 21.64 -1.28 -12.62
C LEU A 62 23.13 -1.61 -12.46
N ASP A 63 24.01 -0.67 -12.75
CA ASP A 63 25.45 -0.77 -12.49
C ASP A 63 25.73 -0.58 -10.99
N ARG A 64 25.73 -1.70 -10.26
CA ARG A 64 25.94 -1.71 -8.82
C ARG A 64 27.31 -1.16 -8.39
N LYS A 65 28.32 -1.23 -9.26
CA LYS A 65 29.64 -0.68 -8.96
C LYS A 65 29.60 0.84 -9.00
N LYS A 66 28.97 1.43 -10.02
CA LYS A 66 28.81 2.87 -10.12
C LYS A 66 27.95 3.42 -8.98
N LEU A 67 26.81 2.79 -8.72
CA LEU A 67 25.93 3.19 -7.62
C LEU A 67 26.64 3.05 -6.26
N GLY A 68 27.31 1.93 -6.03
CA GLY A 68 28.09 1.67 -4.80
C GLY A 68 29.18 2.71 -4.57
N ALA A 69 29.90 3.11 -5.62
CA ALA A 69 30.94 4.15 -5.51
C ALA A 69 30.40 5.50 -5.00
N VAL A 70 29.13 5.80 -5.26
CA VAL A 70 28.46 7.03 -4.77
C VAL A 70 27.94 6.84 -3.36
N VAL A 71 27.20 5.75 -3.10
CA VAL A 71 26.42 5.61 -1.86
C VAL A 71 27.28 5.18 -0.65
N PHE A 72 28.40 4.47 -0.87
CA PHE A 72 29.27 4.06 0.24
C PHE A 72 30.19 5.17 0.75
N GLN A 73 30.29 6.30 0.03
CA GLN A 73 31.12 7.44 0.42
C GLN A 73 30.30 8.58 1.05
N ASP A 74 28.97 8.52 1.00
CA ASP A 74 28.07 9.57 1.48
C ASP A 74 26.83 8.94 2.15
N GLU A 75 26.72 9.14 3.47
CA GLU A 75 25.58 8.65 4.26
C GLU A 75 24.24 9.22 3.77
N ASN A 76 24.19 10.46 3.27
CA ASN A 76 22.99 11.06 2.72
C ASN A 76 22.59 10.37 1.39
N ALA A 77 23.59 10.01 0.57
CA ALA A 77 23.32 9.27 -0.65
C ALA A 77 22.77 7.87 -0.36
N LEU A 78 23.28 7.18 0.67
CA LEU A 78 22.71 5.90 1.10
C LEU A 78 21.28 6.05 1.64
N ALA A 79 21.02 7.08 2.42
CA ALA A 79 19.67 7.37 2.92
C ALA A 79 18.69 7.66 1.77
N ASP A 80 19.11 8.42 0.76
CA ASP A 80 18.31 8.71 -0.44
C ASP A 80 18.06 7.44 -1.27
N LEU A 81 19.06 6.56 -1.43
CA LEU A 81 18.87 5.28 -2.09
C LEU A 81 17.79 4.46 -1.38
N ASN A 82 17.90 4.32 -0.07
CA ASN A 82 16.91 3.60 0.73
C ASN A 82 15.52 4.24 0.61
N ARG A 83 15.41 5.55 0.72
CA ARG A 83 14.14 6.27 0.58
C ARG A 83 13.47 6.04 -0.78
N ILE A 84 14.26 6.08 -1.86
CA ILE A 84 13.75 5.83 -3.23
C ILE A 84 13.32 4.37 -3.36
N THR A 85 14.17 3.43 -3.03
CA THR A 85 13.92 2.00 -3.26
C THR A 85 12.80 1.45 -2.36
N HIS A 86 12.79 1.79 -1.08
CA HIS A 86 11.80 1.29 -0.12
C HIS A 86 10.36 1.69 -0.52
N LYS A 87 10.16 2.90 -1.04
CA LYS A 87 8.85 3.35 -1.55
C LYS A 87 8.28 2.43 -2.64
N TYR A 88 9.11 2.03 -3.58
CA TYR A 88 8.67 1.15 -4.68
C TYR A 88 8.51 -0.30 -4.23
N ILE A 89 9.42 -0.78 -3.36
CA ILE A 89 9.32 -2.12 -2.78
C ILE A 89 8.03 -2.25 -1.97
N ALA A 90 7.73 -1.28 -1.11
CA ALA A 90 6.51 -1.28 -0.31
C ALA A 90 5.25 -1.34 -1.18
N ARG A 91 5.16 -0.50 -2.23
CA ARG A 91 4.02 -0.50 -3.16
C ARG A 91 3.86 -1.85 -3.89
N GLU A 92 4.95 -2.41 -4.38
CA GLU A 92 4.89 -3.69 -5.09
C GLU A 92 4.57 -4.85 -4.14
N THR A 93 5.11 -4.82 -2.93
CA THR A 93 4.78 -5.80 -1.88
C THR A 93 3.30 -5.74 -1.53
N GLN A 94 2.72 -4.56 -1.33
CA GLN A 94 1.30 -4.39 -1.09
C GLN A 94 0.47 -4.95 -2.24
N ARG A 95 0.82 -4.62 -3.49
CA ARG A 95 0.13 -5.17 -4.68
C ARG A 95 0.16 -6.70 -4.72
N ARG A 96 1.31 -7.32 -4.36
CA ARG A 96 1.44 -8.79 -4.30
C ARG A 96 0.60 -9.39 -3.17
N ILE A 97 0.51 -8.73 -2.02
CA ILE A 97 -0.36 -9.13 -0.90
C ILE A 97 -1.84 -9.13 -1.36
N GLU A 98 -2.30 -8.06 -1.99
CA GLU A 98 -3.66 -7.94 -2.52
C GLU A 98 -3.97 -9.04 -3.56
N ALA A 99 -3.04 -9.30 -4.46
CA ALA A 99 -3.17 -10.37 -5.44
C ALA A 99 -3.26 -11.76 -4.79
N ALA A 100 -2.46 -12.03 -3.76
CA ALA A 100 -2.51 -13.29 -3.01
C ALA A 100 -3.85 -13.44 -2.26
N LYS A 101 -4.36 -12.35 -1.68
CA LYS A 101 -5.67 -12.30 -1.04
C LYS A 101 -6.79 -12.63 -2.02
N ALA A 102 -6.77 -11.99 -3.20
CA ALA A 102 -7.75 -12.23 -4.26
C ALA A 102 -7.69 -13.68 -4.81
N ALA A 103 -6.51 -14.29 -4.82
CA ALA A 103 -6.31 -15.68 -5.21
C ALA A 103 -6.70 -16.70 -4.11
N GLY A 104 -7.15 -16.25 -2.93
CA GLY A 104 -7.57 -17.13 -1.83
C GLY A 104 -6.40 -17.78 -1.08
N ALA A 105 -5.22 -17.19 -1.06
CA ALA A 105 -4.09 -17.70 -0.28
C ALA A 105 -4.43 -17.80 1.21
N THR A 106 -3.92 -18.83 1.90
CA THR A 106 -4.12 -19.02 3.35
C THR A 106 -3.34 -17.98 4.16
N ALA A 107 -2.14 -17.65 3.70
CA ALA A 107 -1.25 -16.66 4.30
C ALA A 107 -0.32 -16.05 3.25
N VAL A 108 0.32 -14.93 3.60
CA VAL A 108 1.45 -14.35 2.87
C VAL A 108 2.64 -14.29 3.81
N GLY A 109 3.79 -14.80 3.36
CA GLY A 109 5.08 -14.65 4.03
C GLY A 109 5.90 -13.57 3.35
N ILE A 110 6.34 -12.54 4.07
CA ILE A 110 7.27 -11.53 3.58
C ILE A 110 8.68 -11.88 4.09
N ASP A 111 9.57 -12.30 3.21
CA ASP A 111 10.98 -12.53 3.54
C ASP A 111 11.79 -11.27 3.31
N ALA A 112 12.34 -10.72 4.39
CA ALA A 112 13.26 -9.59 4.33
C ALA A 112 14.21 -9.60 5.52
N ILE A 113 15.52 -9.46 5.27
CA ILE A 113 16.52 -9.34 6.34
C ILE A 113 16.30 -8.05 7.13
N GLY A 114 16.06 -6.94 6.43
CA GLY A 114 15.77 -5.62 7.01
C GLY A 114 14.29 -5.37 7.29
N LEU A 115 13.49 -6.39 7.54
CA LEU A 115 12.03 -6.28 7.72
C LEU A 115 11.67 -5.25 8.80
N LEU A 116 12.26 -5.39 9.98
CA LEU A 116 11.94 -4.58 11.17
C LEU A 116 12.39 -3.12 11.05
N GLU A 117 13.34 -2.84 10.15
CA GLU A 117 13.90 -1.51 9.89
C GLU A 117 13.26 -0.85 8.66
N SER A 118 12.32 -1.54 8.00
CA SER A 118 11.63 -1.08 6.78
C SER A 118 10.14 -0.93 7.02
N GLN A 119 9.46 -0.22 6.10
CA GLN A 119 8.01 -0.08 6.10
C GLN A 119 7.27 -1.41 5.84
N LEU A 120 7.98 -2.48 5.49
CA LEU A 120 7.36 -3.78 5.22
C LEU A 120 6.75 -4.41 6.49
N VAL A 121 7.29 -4.08 7.67
CA VAL A 121 6.74 -4.55 8.95
C VAL A 121 5.32 -4.06 9.17
N ASP A 122 4.95 -2.88 8.65
CA ASP A 122 3.61 -2.29 8.79
C ASP A 122 2.52 -3.09 8.05
N PHE A 123 2.91 -3.93 7.10
CA PHE A 123 1.99 -4.85 6.39
C PHE A 123 1.77 -6.18 7.14
N CYS A 124 2.58 -6.45 8.17
CA CYS A 124 2.57 -7.75 8.85
C CYS A 124 1.60 -7.78 10.01
N ASP A 125 0.79 -8.84 10.09
CA ASP A 125 -0.05 -9.13 11.26
C ASP A 125 0.78 -9.66 12.44
N CYS A 126 1.90 -10.32 12.14
CA CYS A 126 2.90 -10.77 13.09
C CYS A 126 4.25 -11.00 12.42
N THR A 127 5.29 -11.09 13.24
CA THR A 127 6.68 -11.25 12.82
C THR A 127 7.30 -12.53 13.39
N LEU A 128 8.12 -13.19 12.58
CA LEU A 128 8.84 -14.42 12.94
C LEU A 128 10.33 -14.25 12.74
N ALA A 129 11.09 -14.37 13.82
CA ALA A 129 12.54 -14.47 13.77
C ALA A 129 13.01 -15.89 13.52
N VAL A 130 13.83 -16.09 12.50
CA VAL A 130 14.55 -17.34 12.29
C VAL A 130 16.01 -17.11 12.68
N THR A 131 16.49 -17.81 13.70
CA THR A 131 17.82 -17.61 14.27
C THR A 131 18.62 -18.91 14.33
N ALA A 132 19.93 -18.77 14.46
CA ALA A 132 20.84 -19.87 14.74
C ALA A 132 22.11 -19.35 15.44
N PRO A 133 22.83 -20.19 16.21
CA PRO A 133 24.13 -19.84 16.78
C PRO A 133 25.11 -19.37 15.70
N GLU A 134 25.97 -18.43 16.05
CA GLU A 134 26.90 -17.80 15.12
C GLU A 134 27.80 -18.82 14.39
N GLU A 135 28.37 -19.76 15.12
CA GLU A 135 29.24 -20.81 14.54
C GLU A 135 28.50 -21.67 13.51
N LEU A 136 27.23 -21.98 13.76
CA LEU A 136 26.43 -22.74 12.84
C LEU A 136 26.13 -21.94 11.57
N ARG A 137 25.88 -20.63 11.72
CA ARG A 137 25.65 -19.70 10.60
C ARG A 137 26.89 -19.60 9.73
N VAL A 138 28.09 -19.43 10.35
CA VAL A 138 29.37 -19.39 9.63
C VAL A 138 29.56 -20.66 8.81
N LYS A 139 29.43 -21.85 9.42
CA LYS A 139 29.53 -23.15 8.73
C LYS A 139 28.55 -23.23 7.51
N ARG A 140 27.30 -22.82 7.69
CA ARG A 140 26.29 -22.87 6.63
C ARG A 140 26.58 -21.90 5.48
N ILE A 141 27.09 -20.70 5.80
CA ILE A 141 27.45 -19.69 4.79
C ILE A 141 28.66 -20.17 3.98
N MET A 142 29.67 -20.71 4.64
CA MET A 142 30.86 -21.31 3.98
C MET A 142 30.43 -22.42 2.99
N ALA A 143 29.59 -23.35 3.47
CA ALA A 143 29.16 -24.48 2.67
C ALA A 143 28.28 -24.05 1.46
N ARG A 144 27.43 -23.04 1.65
CA ARG A 144 26.51 -22.54 0.59
C ARG A 144 27.25 -21.71 -0.46
N ASP A 145 28.11 -20.79 -0.02
CA ASP A 145 28.69 -19.74 -0.86
C ASP A 145 30.11 -20.07 -1.31
N GLY A 146 30.76 -21.14 -0.78
CA GLY A 146 32.11 -21.54 -1.13
C GLY A 146 33.19 -20.52 -0.72
N ILE A 147 32.95 -19.76 0.36
CA ILE A 147 33.85 -18.68 0.84
C ILE A 147 34.66 -19.11 2.04
N SER A 148 35.75 -18.37 2.34
CA SER A 148 36.59 -18.60 3.49
C SER A 148 35.85 -18.31 4.80
N GLU A 149 36.32 -18.91 5.89
CA GLU A 149 35.79 -18.69 7.24
C GLU A 149 35.87 -17.22 7.65
N ASP A 150 37.01 -16.57 7.39
CA ASP A 150 37.20 -15.15 7.73
C ASP A 150 36.16 -14.27 7.03
N TYR A 151 35.89 -14.55 5.76
CA TYR A 151 34.88 -13.79 5.01
C TYR A 151 33.47 -14.11 5.46
N ALA A 152 33.16 -15.35 5.82
CA ALA A 152 31.89 -15.74 6.40
C ALA A 152 31.66 -15.06 7.76
N ARG A 153 32.66 -15.02 8.65
CA ARG A 153 32.61 -14.31 9.94
C ARG A 153 32.40 -12.79 9.74
N LEU A 154 33.08 -12.18 8.77
CA LEU A 154 32.91 -10.78 8.46
C LEU A 154 31.44 -10.50 8.04
N ARG A 155 30.82 -11.36 7.22
CA ARG A 155 29.41 -11.23 6.84
C ARG A 155 28.45 -11.43 8.00
N VAL A 156 28.76 -12.31 8.93
CA VAL A 156 27.96 -12.54 10.14
C VAL A 156 28.04 -11.36 11.09
N SER A 157 29.27 -10.82 11.34
CA SER A 157 29.46 -9.66 12.22
C SER A 157 28.87 -8.34 11.70
N ALA A 158 28.70 -8.22 10.38
CA ALA A 158 28.05 -7.06 9.76
C ALA A 158 26.51 -7.00 9.98
N GLN A 159 25.92 -8.04 10.55
CA GLN A 159 24.47 -8.12 10.79
C GLN A 159 24.14 -7.97 12.28
N LYS A 160 22.88 -7.66 12.59
CA LYS A 160 22.36 -7.70 13.94
C LYS A 160 22.52 -9.12 14.54
N PRO A 161 22.81 -9.25 15.83
CA PRO A 161 22.93 -10.55 16.48
C PRO A 161 21.58 -11.27 16.58
N SER A 162 21.58 -12.60 16.68
CA SER A 162 20.34 -13.40 16.80
C SER A 162 19.43 -12.92 17.94
N ALA A 163 20.01 -12.55 19.09
CA ALA A 163 19.27 -12.03 20.23
C ALA A 163 18.47 -10.75 19.92
N TRP A 164 18.96 -9.91 19.00
CA TRP A 164 18.23 -8.72 18.60
C TRP A 164 16.93 -9.09 17.85
N PHE A 165 16.99 -10.03 16.91
CA PHE A 165 15.80 -10.49 16.19
C PHE A 165 14.79 -11.16 17.13
N GLN A 166 15.27 -11.99 18.08
CA GLN A 166 14.45 -12.65 19.09
C GLN A 166 13.69 -11.65 19.97
N ALA A 167 14.33 -10.53 20.31
CA ALA A 167 13.71 -9.50 21.16
C ALA A 167 12.69 -8.60 20.44
N HIS A 168 12.70 -8.57 19.09
CA HIS A 168 11.90 -7.64 18.31
C HIS A 168 10.85 -8.32 17.41
N CYS A 169 10.75 -9.65 17.46
CA CYS A 169 9.73 -10.41 16.74
C CYS A 169 8.76 -11.07 17.70
N ASP A 170 7.51 -11.29 17.23
CA ASP A 170 6.46 -11.93 18.03
C ASP A 170 6.72 -13.41 18.27
N TYR A 171 7.34 -14.07 17.29
CA TYR A 171 7.66 -15.50 17.33
C TYR A 171 9.13 -15.73 16.98
N THR A 172 9.67 -16.87 17.44
CA THR A 172 11.05 -17.25 17.14
C THR A 172 11.17 -18.74 16.84
N ILE A 173 11.90 -19.06 15.77
CA ILE A 173 12.41 -20.42 15.53
C ILE A 173 13.92 -20.35 15.59
N GLU A 174 14.52 -21.00 16.57
CA GLU A 174 15.96 -21.15 16.68
C GLU A 174 16.38 -22.51 16.12
N SER A 175 17.31 -22.50 15.17
CA SER A 175 17.92 -23.70 14.60
C SER A 175 19.20 -24.02 15.35
N THR A 176 19.37 -25.26 15.76
CA THR A 176 20.55 -25.77 16.48
C THR A 176 21.37 -26.71 15.61
N GLU A 177 22.54 -27.15 16.08
CA GLU A 177 23.36 -28.14 15.37
C GLU A 177 22.70 -29.52 15.29
N ALA A 178 21.81 -29.84 16.22
CA ALA A 178 21.06 -31.10 16.22
C ALA A 178 19.88 -31.11 15.26
N ASP A 179 19.48 -29.95 14.72
CA ASP A 179 18.34 -29.82 13.83
C ASP A 179 18.70 -30.20 12.39
N THR A 180 17.87 -31.03 11.81
CA THR A 180 17.84 -31.28 10.37
C THR A 180 16.89 -30.31 9.65
N VAL A 181 16.88 -30.33 8.32
CA VAL A 181 15.90 -29.59 7.52
C VAL A 181 14.48 -30.02 7.85
N GLU A 182 14.30 -31.36 8.05
CA GLU A 182 12.98 -31.97 8.35
C GLU A 182 12.49 -31.53 9.73
N THR A 183 13.34 -31.56 10.77
CA THR A 183 12.93 -31.17 12.13
C THR A 183 12.63 -29.69 12.23
N THR A 184 13.44 -28.84 11.59
CA THR A 184 13.18 -27.40 11.52
C THR A 184 11.91 -27.11 10.74
N GLY A 185 11.70 -27.78 9.61
CA GLY A 185 10.49 -27.66 8.80
C GLY A 185 9.22 -28.10 9.56
N ALA A 186 9.27 -29.20 10.30
CA ALA A 186 8.15 -29.66 11.11
C ALA A 186 7.77 -28.66 12.22
N ARG A 187 8.78 -28.10 12.93
CA ARG A 187 8.54 -27.05 13.93
C ARG A 187 7.97 -25.78 13.32
N ALA A 188 8.48 -25.38 12.16
CA ALA A 188 7.95 -24.22 11.44
C ALA A 188 6.49 -24.45 11.01
N LYS A 189 6.18 -25.63 10.50
CA LYS A 189 4.82 -26.01 10.11
C LYS A 189 3.85 -25.96 11.28
N ALA A 190 4.21 -26.56 12.41
CA ALA A 190 3.40 -26.55 13.62
C ALA A 190 3.15 -25.13 14.13
N LEU A 191 4.17 -24.27 14.12
CA LEU A 191 4.02 -22.87 14.50
C LEU A 191 3.11 -22.09 13.54
N PHE A 192 3.22 -22.30 12.22
CA PHE A 192 2.32 -21.66 11.27
C PHE A 192 0.88 -22.18 11.42
N GLU A 193 0.67 -23.45 11.65
CA GLU A 193 -0.64 -23.99 11.95
C GLU A 193 -1.25 -23.32 13.19
N GLU A 194 -0.48 -23.15 14.27
CA GLU A 194 -0.91 -22.39 15.46
C GLU A 194 -1.24 -20.94 15.12
N ILE A 195 -0.37 -20.22 14.40
CA ILE A 195 -0.58 -18.82 13.98
C ILE A 195 -1.85 -18.69 13.13
N LEU A 196 -2.13 -19.65 12.27
CA LEU A 196 -3.30 -19.64 11.37
C LEU A 196 -4.57 -20.09 12.08
N GLU A 197 -4.49 -21.03 13.04
CA GLU A 197 -5.65 -21.51 13.82
C GLU A 197 -6.12 -20.50 14.88
N VAL A 198 -5.20 -19.79 15.52
CA VAL A 198 -5.53 -18.68 16.44
C VAL A 198 -6.45 -17.66 15.76
N ASN A 199 -6.32 -17.49 14.44
CA ASN A 199 -7.22 -16.61 13.70
C ASN A 199 -8.65 -17.18 13.55
N LYS A 200 -8.81 -18.48 13.34
CA LYS A 200 -10.15 -19.08 13.25
C LYS A 200 -10.90 -18.98 14.59
N THR A 201 -10.20 -19.22 15.69
CA THR A 201 -10.75 -19.09 17.06
C THR A 201 -10.96 -17.65 17.49
N MET A 202 -10.18 -16.67 16.97
CA MET A 202 -10.40 -15.23 17.26
C MET A 202 -11.58 -14.65 16.47
N GLU A 203 -11.85 -15.13 15.26
CA GLU A 203 -13.07 -14.75 14.53
C GLU A 203 -14.34 -15.36 15.15
N GLU A 204 -14.22 -16.53 15.78
CA GLU A 204 -15.32 -17.20 16.47
C GLU A 204 -15.51 -16.75 17.94
N ASN A 205 -14.46 -16.26 18.60
CA ASN A 205 -14.52 -15.77 19.98
C ASN A 205 -15.00 -14.33 20.03
N LYS A 206 -16.18 -14.13 20.60
CA LYS A 206 -16.79 -12.84 20.94
C LYS A 206 -15.73 -11.91 21.56
N LYS A 207 -15.56 -10.73 20.92
CA LYS A 207 -14.73 -9.64 21.43
C LYS A 207 -14.88 -9.45 22.92
N THR A 208 -13.80 -9.26 23.64
CA THR A 208 -13.86 -8.96 25.07
C THR A 208 -14.68 -7.67 25.32
N PRO A 209 -15.29 -7.50 26.50
CA PRO A 209 -16.04 -6.28 26.80
C PRO A 209 -15.22 -5.00 26.61
N ALA A 210 -13.90 -5.06 26.82
CA ALA A 210 -12.99 -3.94 26.58
C ALA A 210 -12.81 -3.65 25.06
N GLN A 211 -12.69 -4.68 24.25
CA GLN A 211 -12.63 -4.56 22.79
C GLN A 211 -13.95 -4.07 22.20
N GLN A 212 -15.09 -4.58 22.69
CA GLN A 212 -16.42 -4.11 22.28
C GLN A 212 -16.60 -2.63 22.61
N LYS A 213 -16.14 -2.18 23.80
CA LYS A 213 -16.20 -0.78 24.21
C LYS A 213 -15.26 0.09 23.38
N ARG A 214 -14.07 -0.39 23.05
CA ARG A 214 -13.13 0.29 22.16
C ARG A 214 -13.74 0.46 20.77
N ASP A 215 -14.24 -0.60 20.16
CA ASP A 215 -14.83 -0.59 18.82
C ASP A 215 -16.06 0.32 18.73
N ALA A 216 -16.83 0.44 19.84
CA ALA A 216 -17.97 1.34 19.93
C ALA A 216 -17.57 2.82 20.11
N LEU A 217 -16.39 3.09 20.67
CA LEU A 217 -15.94 4.44 20.98
C LEU A 217 -14.96 5.01 19.97
N PHE A 218 -14.26 4.15 19.24
CA PHE A 218 -13.27 4.56 18.25
C PHE A 218 -13.83 4.40 16.84
N PHE A 219 -13.71 5.45 16.05
CA PHE A 219 -14.03 5.38 14.63
C PHE A 219 -12.94 4.57 13.90
N SER A 220 -13.35 3.45 13.32
CA SER A 220 -12.49 2.67 12.43
C SER A 220 -12.91 2.97 10.98
N PRO A 221 -12.10 3.70 10.22
CA PRO A 221 -12.42 3.97 8.81
C PRO A 221 -12.40 2.64 8.05
N THR A 222 -13.49 2.32 7.41
CA THR A 222 -13.56 1.23 6.42
C THR A 222 -13.52 1.84 5.03
N ASN A 223 -12.79 1.20 4.12
CA ASN A 223 -12.79 1.60 2.72
C ASN A 223 -14.24 1.53 2.17
N GLY A 224 -14.67 2.59 1.48
CA GLY A 224 -16.01 2.62 0.88
C GLY A 224 -16.25 1.48 -0.10
N TYR A 225 -15.22 1.06 -0.82
CA TYR A 225 -15.31 -0.07 -1.76
C TYR A 225 -15.57 -1.42 -1.08
N ASP A 226 -15.19 -1.61 0.19
CA ASP A 226 -15.46 -2.85 0.94
C ASP A 226 -16.93 -2.98 1.35
N ARG A 227 -17.75 -1.96 1.11
CA ARG A 227 -19.18 -1.88 1.47
C ARG A 227 -20.12 -1.86 0.26
N LEU A 228 -19.57 -1.96 -0.93
CA LEU A 228 -20.38 -1.92 -2.14
C LEU A 228 -21.25 -3.16 -2.26
N ALA A 229 -22.52 -2.95 -2.60
CA ALA A 229 -23.41 -4.02 -3.02
C ALA A 229 -23.10 -4.42 -4.48
N ASP A 230 -23.64 -5.56 -4.89
CA ASP A 230 -23.48 -6.05 -6.26
C ASP A 230 -23.98 -5.00 -7.27
N GLY A 231 -23.11 -4.61 -8.20
CA GLY A 231 -23.39 -3.63 -9.25
C GLY A 231 -23.10 -2.17 -8.87
N GLU A 232 -22.85 -1.83 -7.63
CA GLU A 232 -22.54 -0.44 -7.23
C GLU A 232 -21.19 0.03 -7.78
N GLU A 233 -20.23 -0.86 -7.94
CA GLU A 233 -18.94 -0.52 -8.54
C GLU A 233 -19.11 0.00 -9.98
N GLN A 234 -19.97 -0.64 -10.78
CA GLN A 234 -20.26 -0.19 -12.13
C GLN A 234 -20.95 1.19 -12.12
N ALA A 235 -21.90 1.41 -11.21
CA ALA A 235 -22.57 2.71 -11.06
C ALA A 235 -21.58 3.83 -10.68
N ILE A 236 -20.57 3.52 -9.84
CA ILE A 236 -19.49 4.46 -9.52
C ILE A 236 -18.66 4.78 -10.76
N GLN A 237 -18.29 3.77 -11.56
CA GLN A 237 -17.51 3.97 -12.78
C GLN A 237 -18.28 4.82 -13.81
N ASP A 238 -19.58 4.56 -13.99
CA ASP A 238 -20.44 5.32 -14.89
C ASP A 238 -20.57 6.78 -14.43
N TYR A 239 -20.76 7.02 -13.14
CA TYR A 239 -20.76 8.37 -12.58
C TYR A 239 -19.42 9.07 -12.79
N CYS A 240 -18.31 8.38 -12.52
CA CYS A 240 -16.97 8.93 -12.71
C CYS A 240 -16.66 9.25 -14.17
N ALA A 241 -17.21 8.50 -15.14
CA ALA A 241 -17.06 8.81 -16.56
C ALA A 241 -17.69 10.17 -16.90
N GLY A 242 -18.92 10.41 -16.43
CA GLY A 242 -19.58 11.71 -16.57
C GLY A 242 -18.84 12.85 -15.87
N TYR A 243 -18.32 12.60 -14.69
CA TYR A 243 -17.54 13.60 -13.93
C TYR A 243 -16.20 13.93 -14.60
N LYS A 244 -15.52 12.95 -15.20
CA LYS A 244 -14.31 13.20 -16.01
C LYS A 244 -14.63 14.11 -17.20
N THR A 245 -15.73 13.86 -17.92
CA THR A 245 -16.16 14.73 -19.01
C THR A 245 -16.40 16.15 -18.53
N PHE A 246 -17.06 16.34 -17.37
CA PHE A 246 -17.25 17.67 -16.78
C PHE A 246 -15.90 18.36 -16.49
N LEU A 247 -14.92 17.64 -15.93
CA LEU A 247 -13.58 18.18 -15.66
C LEU A 247 -12.80 18.51 -16.94
N ASP A 248 -13.04 17.77 -18.02
CA ASP A 248 -12.40 18.03 -19.31
C ASP A 248 -12.99 19.25 -20.02
N GLU A 249 -14.28 19.48 -19.89
CA GLU A 249 -15.00 20.59 -20.52
C GLU A 249 -14.98 21.88 -19.68
N GLY A 250 -14.90 21.75 -18.34
CA GLY A 250 -14.98 22.87 -17.40
C GLY A 250 -13.63 23.22 -16.79
N LYS A 251 -12.77 23.95 -17.49
CA LYS A 251 -11.45 24.37 -16.97
C LYS A 251 -11.49 25.68 -16.20
N ILE A 252 -12.46 26.53 -16.45
CA ILE A 252 -12.70 27.80 -15.77
C ILE A 252 -14.16 27.93 -15.36
N GLU A 253 -14.45 28.85 -14.42
CA GLU A 253 -15.79 29.03 -13.87
C GLU A 253 -16.87 29.26 -14.93
N ARG A 254 -16.56 29.93 -16.05
CA ARG A 254 -17.51 30.19 -17.11
C ARG A 254 -17.88 28.94 -17.91
N GLU A 255 -16.88 28.10 -18.18
CA GLU A 255 -17.08 26.81 -18.85
C GLU A 255 -17.89 25.86 -17.95
N CYS A 256 -17.56 25.80 -16.66
CA CYS A 256 -18.34 25.02 -15.68
C CYS A 256 -19.81 25.45 -15.64
N VAL A 257 -20.10 26.78 -15.66
CA VAL A 257 -21.48 27.29 -15.71
C VAL A 257 -22.17 26.88 -17.00
N THR A 258 -21.50 27.01 -18.14
CA THR A 258 -22.04 26.65 -19.45
C THR A 258 -22.40 25.16 -19.51
N TYR A 259 -21.45 24.30 -19.07
CA TYR A 259 -21.66 22.87 -19.02
C TYR A 259 -22.82 22.50 -18.08
N THR A 260 -22.83 23.08 -16.86
CA THR A 260 -23.90 22.83 -15.87
C THR A 260 -25.28 23.24 -16.41
N ILE A 261 -25.39 24.36 -17.11
CA ILE A 261 -26.64 24.79 -17.70
C ILE A 261 -27.09 23.80 -18.77
N ALA A 262 -26.21 23.35 -19.65
CA ALA A 262 -26.56 22.37 -20.68
C ALA A 262 -27.07 21.05 -20.06
N GLN A 263 -26.42 20.56 -19.00
CA GLN A 263 -26.89 19.37 -18.27
C GLN A 263 -28.22 19.61 -17.55
N ALA A 264 -28.41 20.79 -16.97
CA ALA A 264 -29.67 21.16 -16.32
C ALA A 264 -30.84 21.22 -17.33
N GLU A 265 -30.65 21.84 -18.51
CA GLU A 265 -31.65 21.88 -19.58
C GLU A 265 -32.01 20.48 -20.09
N ALA A 266 -31.01 19.61 -20.27
CA ALA A 266 -31.23 18.20 -20.60
C ALA A 266 -32.02 17.44 -19.51
N ALA A 267 -31.90 17.86 -18.24
CA ALA A 267 -32.69 17.34 -17.12
C ALA A 267 -34.05 18.03 -16.91
N GLY A 268 -34.44 18.91 -17.81
CA GLY A 268 -35.75 19.59 -17.82
C GLY A 268 -35.81 20.87 -17.00
N PHE A 269 -34.66 21.47 -16.64
CA PHE A 269 -34.63 22.80 -16.08
C PHE A 269 -34.79 23.86 -17.16
N ARG A 270 -35.41 24.97 -16.79
CA ARG A 270 -35.56 26.14 -17.65
C ARG A 270 -35.04 27.41 -16.97
N PRO A 271 -34.70 28.46 -17.73
CA PRO A 271 -34.35 29.74 -17.14
C PRO A 271 -35.46 30.30 -16.25
N LEU A 272 -35.08 30.81 -15.06
CA LEU A 272 -35.97 31.52 -14.18
C LEU A 272 -36.34 32.89 -14.77
N VAL A 273 -37.61 33.16 -14.96
CA VAL A 273 -38.11 34.48 -15.31
C VAL A 273 -38.45 35.27 -14.07
N ARG A 274 -37.81 36.43 -13.91
CA ARG A 274 -38.01 37.25 -12.70
C ARG A 274 -39.49 37.71 -12.57
N GLY A 275 -40.10 37.40 -11.42
CA GLY A 275 -41.47 37.74 -11.09
C GLY A 275 -42.53 36.71 -11.55
N GLU A 276 -42.13 35.61 -12.18
CA GLU A 276 -43.05 34.50 -12.47
C GLU A 276 -43.47 33.79 -11.17
N LYS A 277 -44.66 33.19 -11.22
CA LYS A 277 -45.16 32.32 -10.15
C LYS A 277 -44.74 30.89 -10.46
N LEU A 278 -43.96 30.33 -9.59
CA LEU A 278 -43.51 28.95 -9.66
C LEU A 278 -44.51 28.00 -8.98
N GLN A 279 -44.59 26.77 -9.46
CA GLN A 279 -45.44 25.71 -8.95
C GLN A 279 -44.55 24.53 -8.43
N ALA A 280 -45.13 23.72 -7.55
CA ALA A 280 -44.47 22.52 -7.09
C ALA A 280 -44.09 21.61 -8.28
N GLY A 281 -42.83 21.16 -8.30
CA GLY A 281 -42.26 20.38 -9.40
C GLY A 281 -41.54 21.21 -10.47
N ASP A 282 -41.67 22.52 -10.50
CA ASP A 282 -40.93 23.39 -11.41
C ASP A 282 -39.41 23.24 -11.16
N LYS A 283 -38.68 23.07 -12.27
CA LYS A 283 -37.21 23.02 -12.30
C LYS A 283 -36.72 24.27 -13.01
N VAL A 284 -36.07 25.15 -12.25
CA VAL A 284 -35.59 26.43 -12.80
C VAL A 284 -34.14 26.66 -12.49
N TYR A 285 -33.43 27.41 -13.34
CA TYR A 285 -32.10 27.86 -13.07
C TYR A 285 -31.92 29.36 -13.26
N TYR A 286 -31.01 29.94 -12.50
CA TYR A 286 -30.56 31.32 -12.63
C TYR A 286 -29.08 31.38 -12.93
N ASN A 287 -28.73 31.94 -14.08
CA ASN A 287 -27.34 32.19 -14.48
C ASN A 287 -26.90 33.57 -14.02
N ASN A 288 -25.99 33.60 -13.06
CA ASN A 288 -25.42 34.85 -12.54
C ASN A 288 -24.19 35.26 -13.35
N ARG A 289 -24.37 35.94 -14.45
CA ARG A 289 -23.34 36.54 -15.31
C ARG A 289 -22.31 35.52 -15.87
N GLY A 290 -22.68 34.26 -16.00
CA GLY A 290 -21.79 33.20 -16.44
C GLY A 290 -20.65 32.84 -15.46
N LYS A 291 -20.78 33.23 -14.18
CA LYS A 291 -19.76 32.95 -13.14
C LYS A 291 -20.30 32.09 -12.01
N SER A 292 -21.59 32.01 -11.83
CA SER A 292 -22.24 31.09 -10.92
C SER A 292 -23.64 30.73 -11.47
N VAL A 293 -24.15 29.59 -11.09
CA VAL A 293 -25.46 29.11 -11.43
C VAL A 293 -26.19 28.63 -10.19
N MET A 294 -27.46 28.93 -10.10
CA MET A 294 -28.37 28.42 -9.09
C MET A 294 -29.40 27.53 -9.75
N LEU A 295 -29.61 26.35 -9.26
CA LEU A 295 -30.63 25.40 -9.71
C LEU A 295 -31.64 25.24 -8.59
N ALA A 296 -32.92 25.24 -8.90
CA ALA A 296 -33.97 25.03 -7.91
C ALA A 296 -35.03 24.06 -8.46
N VAL A 297 -35.41 23.12 -7.61
CA VAL A 297 -36.63 22.31 -7.79
C VAL A 297 -37.63 22.76 -6.73
N ILE A 298 -38.79 23.19 -7.17
CA ILE A 298 -39.80 23.73 -6.26
C ILE A 298 -40.51 22.58 -5.57
N GLY A 299 -40.47 22.59 -4.25
CA GLY A 299 -41.11 21.59 -3.39
C GLY A 299 -42.63 21.83 -3.28
N GLN A 300 -43.30 20.91 -2.59
CA GLN A 300 -44.76 21.02 -2.28
C GLN A 300 -45.01 21.92 -1.06
N GLU A 301 -44.03 22.00 -0.14
CA GLU A 301 -44.13 22.79 1.09
C GLU A 301 -43.69 24.23 0.87
N SER A 302 -44.20 25.12 1.69
CA SER A 302 -43.78 26.53 1.69
C SER A 302 -42.31 26.68 2.06
N LEU A 303 -41.60 27.60 1.42
CA LEU A 303 -40.22 27.99 1.82
C LEU A 303 -40.12 28.45 3.28
N ALA A 304 -41.24 28.88 3.91
CA ALA A 304 -41.27 29.19 5.35
C ALA A 304 -41.01 27.95 6.24
N GLN A 305 -41.18 26.75 5.72
CA GLN A 305 -40.91 25.50 6.41
C GLN A 305 -39.46 25.04 6.21
N GLY A 306 -38.72 25.71 5.35
CA GLY A 306 -37.31 25.44 5.09
C GLY A 306 -37.01 25.08 3.63
N ALA A 307 -35.71 24.90 3.36
CA ALA A 307 -35.22 24.43 2.07
C ALA A 307 -33.97 23.57 2.30
N VAL A 308 -33.74 22.62 1.43
CA VAL A 308 -32.46 21.88 1.38
C VAL A 308 -31.56 22.58 0.37
N ILE A 309 -30.40 23.05 0.81
CA ILE A 309 -29.45 23.79 -0.02
C ILE A 309 -28.15 22.99 -0.11
N GLY A 310 -27.78 22.60 -1.32
CA GLY A 310 -26.45 22.09 -1.66
C GLY A 310 -25.62 23.22 -2.29
N ALA A 311 -24.44 23.47 -1.76
CA ALA A 311 -23.54 24.49 -2.30
C ALA A 311 -22.16 23.90 -2.55
N ALA A 312 -21.57 24.23 -3.69
CA ALA A 312 -20.23 23.84 -4.04
C ALA A 312 -19.50 25.00 -4.71
N HIS A 313 -18.18 25.09 -4.48
CA HIS A 313 -17.37 26.02 -5.28
C HIS A 313 -17.23 25.50 -6.71
N ILE A 314 -17.04 26.40 -7.68
CA ILE A 314 -17.04 26.08 -9.11
C ILE A 314 -15.63 26.17 -9.72
N ASP A 315 -14.69 26.75 -8.98
CA ASP A 315 -13.28 26.83 -9.39
C ASP A 315 -12.60 25.47 -9.22
N SER A 316 -11.75 25.13 -10.17
CA SER A 316 -10.94 23.91 -10.17
C SER A 316 -9.53 24.23 -9.68
N PRO A 317 -8.89 23.35 -8.90
CA PRO A 317 -7.46 23.49 -8.60
C PRO A 317 -6.64 23.50 -9.90
N ARG A 318 -5.82 24.53 -10.08
CA ARG A 318 -4.98 24.69 -11.26
C ARG A 318 -3.60 25.24 -10.88
N LEU A 319 -2.63 25.00 -11.73
CA LEU A 319 -1.33 25.63 -11.66
C LEU A 319 -1.35 26.88 -12.55
N ASP A 320 -1.19 28.04 -11.95
CA ASP A 320 -1.05 29.29 -12.69
C ASP A 320 0.44 29.61 -12.85
N LEU A 321 0.83 30.04 -14.06
CA LEU A 321 2.17 30.55 -14.30
C LEU A 321 2.35 31.87 -13.55
N LYS A 322 3.47 32.03 -12.86
CA LYS A 322 3.83 33.33 -12.29
C LYS A 322 3.95 34.38 -13.38
N GLN A 323 3.46 35.58 -13.14
CA GLN A 323 3.57 36.70 -14.06
C GLN A 323 5.07 37.08 -14.32
N ASN A 324 5.92 36.85 -13.33
CA ASN A 324 7.36 36.97 -13.44
C ASN A 324 8.00 35.63 -13.08
N PRO A 325 8.23 34.73 -14.06
CA PRO A 325 8.99 33.51 -13.82
C PRO A 325 10.44 33.89 -13.48
N LEU A 326 10.98 33.20 -12.45
CA LEU A 326 12.40 33.32 -12.07
C LEU A 326 13.29 32.69 -13.12
#